data_fbbc1927ce8742169a6a1d6a21c97b00
#
_entry.id   fbbc1927ce8742169a6a1d6a21c97b00
#
_cell.length_a   1.000
_cell.length_b   1.000
_cell.length_c   1.000
_cell.angle_alpha   90.00
_cell.angle_beta   90.00
_cell.angle_gamma   90.00
#
_symmetry.space_group_name_H-M   'P 1'
#
loop_
_entity.id
_entity.type
_entity.pdbx_description
1 polymer ?
#
loop_
_entity_poly.entity_id
_entity_poly.type
_entity_poly.pdbx_seq_one_letter_code
_entity_poly.pdbx_strand_id
1 'polypeptide(L)'
;MPEPKLPLRGLTVFEAAARLCSFREAAAELHLTASAVSHQIALLEKSLGVELFERSARGVTLTLEGASYARSIRPLLAQLQQATQDIARRGGRRGAREIVRIRTPPSLASRWVVPRLPKFLARHPTIDIQVNAPFVHQQGEEADVIVTYGSAARWQATAVPFLSETTQPLCAPALLASGQVRTPDDLLGQTLITTKLNAVSWEDWFQKQGVRLDRLLTRPIRFDPSHLAIDAALGGLGFILESDILTRTELGAGRLVAPFPGSGISMPSYWLLPLKQGGARSAVVTAYDWLLAEAGSCA
;
A
#
# COMPACT_ATOMS: atom_id res chain seq x y z
N MET A 1 -18.48 -13.19 -35.17
CA MET A 1 -17.50 -12.14 -35.55
C MET A 1 -16.13 -12.64 -35.15
N PRO A 2 -15.07 -12.56 -35.99
CA PRO A 2 -13.73 -12.94 -35.55
C PRO A 2 -13.29 -12.03 -34.41
N GLU A 3 -12.70 -12.62 -33.36
CA GLU A 3 -12.12 -11.86 -32.25
C GLU A 3 -11.08 -10.85 -32.77
N PRO A 4 -11.13 -9.58 -32.35
CA PRO A 4 -10.15 -8.60 -32.77
C PRO A 4 -8.75 -9.04 -32.32
N LYS A 5 -7.83 -9.25 -33.25
CA LYS A 5 -6.42 -9.51 -32.94
C LYS A 5 -5.87 -8.31 -32.18
N LEU A 6 -5.34 -8.54 -30.98
CA LEU A 6 -4.79 -7.50 -30.12
C LEU A 6 -3.56 -6.83 -30.78
N PRO A 7 -3.64 -5.57 -31.26
CA PRO A 7 -2.54 -4.92 -31.98
C PRO A 7 -1.54 -4.31 -30.99
N LEU A 8 -0.70 -5.15 -30.34
CA LEU A 8 0.24 -4.73 -29.27
C LEU A 8 1.07 -3.49 -29.64
N ARG A 9 1.53 -3.39 -30.89
CA ARG A 9 2.29 -2.23 -31.37
C ARG A 9 1.42 -0.95 -31.37
N GLY A 10 0.18 -1.08 -31.80
CA GLY A 10 -0.78 0.04 -31.76
C GLY A 10 -1.10 0.49 -30.35
N LEU A 11 -1.17 -0.43 -29.38
CA LEU A 11 -1.41 -0.13 -27.96
C LEU A 11 -0.26 0.66 -27.33
N THR A 12 0.99 0.29 -27.63
CA THR A 12 2.17 1.01 -27.13
C THR A 12 2.22 2.44 -27.72
N VAL A 13 1.94 2.58 -29.02
CA VAL A 13 1.88 3.89 -29.68
C VAL A 13 0.76 4.74 -29.12
N PHE A 14 -0.41 4.16 -28.91
CA PHE A 14 -1.57 4.84 -28.30
C PHE A 14 -1.27 5.30 -26.88
N GLU A 15 -0.63 4.48 -26.04
CA GLU A 15 -0.30 4.87 -24.66
C GLU A 15 0.62 6.09 -24.63
N ALA A 16 1.71 6.08 -25.42
CA ALA A 16 2.63 7.19 -25.52
C ALA A 16 1.94 8.48 -26.01
N ALA A 17 1.13 8.38 -27.07
CA ALA A 17 0.37 9.50 -27.62
C ALA A 17 -0.68 10.04 -26.63
N ALA A 18 -1.33 9.18 -25.88
CA ALA A 18 -2.32 9.53 -24.85
C ALA A 18 -1.70 10.23 -23.64
N ARG A 19 -0.49 9.83 -23.25
CA ARG A 19 0.25 10.43 -22.13
C ARG A 19 0.84 11.80 -22.49
N LEU A 20 1.39 11.92 -23.71
CA LEU A 20 2.06 13.12 -24.16
C LEU A 20 1.11 14.14 -24.82
N CYS A 21 -0.13 13.73 -25.15
CA CYS A 21 -1.09 14.53 -25.92
C CYS A 21 -0.47 15.10 -27.22
N SER A 22 0.49 14.38 -27.83
CA SER A 22 1.27 14.82 -28.98
C SER A 22 1.80 13.62 -29.77
N PHE A 23 1.38 13.51 -31.03
CA PHE A 23 1.90 12.49 -31.94
C PHE A 23 3.39 12.69 -32.29
N ARG A 24 3.85 13.93 -32.27
CA ARG A 24 5.26 14.27 -32.54
C ARG A 24 6.16 13.83 -31.38
N GLU A 25 5.75 14.11 -30.15
CA GLU A 25 6.52 13.71 -28.97
C GLU A 25 6.49 12.21 -28.76
N ALA A 26 5.33 11.56 -28.98
CA ALA A 26 5.22 10.09 -28.98
C ALA A 26 6.11 9.45 -30.04
N ALA A 27 6.22 10.06 -31.22
CA ALA A 27 7.11 9.60 -32.28
C ALA A 27 8.59 9.69 -31.86
N ALA A 28 8.99 10.79 -31.24
CA ALA A 28 10.35 10.98 -30.72
C ALA A 28 10.68 9.94 -29.63
N GLU A 29 9.77 9.70 -28.68
CA GLU A 29 9.95 8.72 -27.60
C GLU A 29 10.09 7.28 -28.13
N LEU A 30 9.27 6.94 -29.14
CA LEU A 30 9.22 5.58 -29.71
C LEU A 30 10.19 5.37 -30.88
N HIS A 31 11.01 6.36 -31.21
CA HIS A 31 11.91 6.34 -32.37
C HIS A 31 11.17 6.04 -33.69
N LEU A 32 10.01 6.65 -33.87
CA LEU A 32 9.15 6.56 -35.05
C LEU A 32 9.01 7.91 -35.75
N THR A 33 8.38 7.93 -36.91
CA THR A 33 7.93 9.18 -37.54
C THR A 33 6.52 9.53 -37.07
N ALA A 34 6.16 10.82 -37.07
CA ALA A 34 4.81 11.25 -36.70
C ALA A 34 3.72 10.66 -37.63
N SER A 35 4.05 10.41 -38.90
CA SER A 35 3.14 9.74 -39.83
C SER A 35 2.93 8.25 -39.47
N ALA A 36 3.98 7.56 -39.00
CA ALA A 36 3.88 6.18 -38.53
C ALA A 36 3.02 6.07 -37.27
N VAL A 37 3.20 7.00 -36.31
CA VAL A 37 2.33 7.11 -35.14
C VAL A 37 0.87 7.32 -35.54
N SER A 38 0.59 8.33 -36.40
CA SER A 38 -0.75 8.61 -36.88
C SER A 38 -1.39 7.40 -37.57
N HIS A 39 -0.63 6.68 -38.38
CA HIS A 39 -1.09 5.47 -39.08
C HIS A 39 -1.42 4.33 -38.09
N GLN A 40 -0.57 4.11 -37.09
CA GLN A 40 -0.83 3.06 -36.07
C GLN A 40 -2.07 3.38 -35.22
N ILE A 41 -2.28 4.65 -34.88
CA ILE A 41 -3.50 5.10 -34.18
C ILE A 41 -4.72 4.86 -35.05
N ALA A 42 -4.71 5.26 -36.32
CA ALA A 42 -5.84 5.04 -37.23
C ALA A 42 -6.17 3.54 -37.41
N LEU A 43 -5.16 2.66 -37.46
CA LEU A 43 -5.39 1.21 -37.50
C LEU A 43 -6.01 0.68 -36.20
N LEU A 44 -5.58 1.21 -35.06
CA LEU A 44 -6.17 0.84 -33.75
C LEU A 44 -7.64 1.31 -33.66
N GLU A 45 -7.93 2.56 -33.99
CA GLU A 45 -9.28 3.12 -34.03
C GLU A 45 -10.20 2.34 -34.97
N LYS A 46 -9.69 2.00 -36.16
CA LYS A 46 -10.43 1.14 -37.12
C LYS A 46 -10.70 -0.24 -36.53
N SER A 47 -9.77 -0.85 -35.80
CA SER A 47 -9.96 -2.17 -35.21
C SER A 47 -10.96 -2.17 -34.07
N LEU A 48 -11.05 -1.07 -33.34
CA LEU A 48 -11.96 -0.88 -32.21
C LEU A 48 -13.32 -0.33 -32.63
N GLY A 49 -13.40 0.26 -33.83
CA GLY A 49 -14.64 0.90 -34.34
C GLY A 49 -14.99 2.22 -33.68
N VAL A 50 -14.02 2.83 -32.96
CA VAL A 50 -14.21 4.10 -32.24
C VAL A 50 -13.00 5.01 -32.40
N GLU A 51 -13.22 6.32 -32.42
CA GLU A 51 -12.14 7.31 -32.39
C GLU A 51 -11.64 7.49 -30.96
N LEU A 52 -10.32 7.45 -30.78
CA LEU A 52 -9.65 7.61 -29.49
C LEU A 52 -9.08 9.01 -29.31
N PHE A 53 -8.87 9.74 -30.42
CA PHE A 53 -8.36 11.10 -30.42
C PHE A 53 -9.22 12.05 -31.23
N GLU A 54 -9.38 13.27 -30.72
CA GLU A 54 -9.86 14.42 -31.44
C GLU A 54 -8.67 15.22 -31.98
N ARG A 55 -8.69 15.58 -33.27
CA ARG A 55 -7.67 16.40 -33.92
C ARG A 55 -8.19 17.83 -34.06
N SER A 56 -7.42 18.77 -33.57
CA SER A 56 -7.70 20.20 -33.69
C SER A 56 -6.49 20.97 -34.22
N ALA A 57 -6.68 22.21 -34.60
CA ALA A 57 -5.61 23.09 -35.01
C ALA A 57 -4.56 23.33 -33.88
N ARG A 58 -4.92 23.03 -32.63
CA ARG A 58 -4.04 23.19 -31.44
C ARG A 58 -3.35 21.89 -31.02
N GLY A 59 -3.57 20.78 -31.71
CA GLY A 59 -2.97 19.48 -31.39
C GLY A 59 -3.97 18.35 -31.32
N VAL A 60 -3.65 17.34 -30.52
CA VAL A 60 -4.41 16.10 -30.37
C VAL A 60 -4.85 15.98 -28.92
N THR A 61 -6.14 15.69 -28.70
CA THR A 61 -6.73 15.44 -27.39
C THR A 61 -7.44 14.10 -27.38
N LEU A 62 -7.59 13.46 -26.21
CA LEU A 62 -8.33 12.21 -26.10
C LEU A 62 -9.84 12.45 -26.14
N THR A 63 -10.56 11.55 -26.83
CA THR A 63 -12.02 11.41 -26.68
C THR A 63 -12.35 10.83 -25.30
N LEU A 64 -13.62 10.76 -24.91
CA LEU A 64 -14.06 10.08 -23.69
C LEU A 64 -13.70 8.59 -23.73
N GLU A 65 -13.89 7.94 -24.87
CA GLU A 65 -13.52 6.56 -25.15
C GLU A 65 -12.00 6.37 -25.06
N GLY A 66 -11.23 7.28 -25.66
CA GLY A 66 -9.76 7.29 -25.59
C GLY A 66 -9.24 7.43 -24.16
N ALA A 67 -9.82 8.34 -23.37
CA ALA A 67 -9.45 8.53 -21.97
C ALA A 67 -9.80 7.30 -21.11
N SER A 68 -10.94 6.67 -21.34
CA SER A 68 -11.34 5.45 -20.66
C SER A 68 -10.42 4.28 -21.02
N TYR A 69 -10.13 4.13 -22.32
CA TYR A 69 -9.25 3.08 -22.82
C TYR A 69 -7.80 3.23 -22.31
N ALA A 70 -7.27 4.46 -22.31
CA ALA A 70 -5.93 4.75 -21.77
C ALA A 70 -5.81 4.36 -20.29
N ARG A 71 -6.83 4.65 -19.47
CA ARG A 71 -6.85 4.24 -18.04
C ARG A 71 -6.82 2.72 -17.90
N SER A 72 -7.51 2.00 -18.76
CA SER A 72 -7.61 0.54 -18.70
C SER A 72 -6.32 -0.15 -19.16
N ILE A 73 -5.71 0.31 -20.27
CA ILE A 73 -4.56 -0.40 -20.85
C ILE A 73 -3.21 -0.03 -20.25
N ARG A 74 -3.06 1.19 -19.71
CA ARG A 74 -1.79 1.66 -19.11
C ARG A 74 -1.22 0.68 -18.06
N PRO A 75 -2.00 0.22 -17.05
CA PRO A 75 -1.49 -0.76 -16.09
C PRO A 75 -1.14 -2.10 -16.73
N LEU A 76 -1.85 -2.54 -17.76
CA LEU A 76 -1.58 -3.81 -18.46
C LEU A 76 -0.29 -3.75 -19.27
N LEU A 77 -0.04 -2.64 -19.96
CA LEU A 77 1.22 -2.42 -20.69
C LEU A 77 2.42 -2.33 -19.74
N ALA A 78 2.26 -1.66 -18.60
CA ALA A 78 3.29 -1.61 -17.56
C ALA A 78 3.63 -3.01 -17.02
N GLN A 79 2.62 -3.87 -16.79
CA GLN A 79 2.81 -5.27 -16.40
C GLN A 79 3.55 -6.07 -17.46
N LEU A 80 3.21 -5.92 -18.73
CA LEU A 80 3.87 -6.60 -19.83
C LEU A 80 5.34 -6.18 -19.95
N GLN A 81 5.63 -4.89 -19.84
CA GLN A 81 6.99 -4.35 -19.83
C GLN A 81 7.80 -4.90 -18.65
N GLN A 82 7.20 -4.94 -17.46
CA GLN A 82 7.82 -5.47 -16.25
C GLN A 82 8.15 -6.95 -16.41
N ALA A 83 7.21 -7.78 -16.89
CA ALA A 83 7.43 -9.20 -17.14
C ALA A 83 8.56 -9.43 -18.14
N THR A 84 8.63 -8.61 -19.20
CA THR A 84 9.70 -8.68 -20.20
C THR A 84 11.07 -8.31 -19.61
N GLN A 85 11.12 -7.26 -18.78
CA GLN A 85 12.35 -6.85 -18.09
C GLN A 85 12.82 -7.91 -17.09
N ASP A 86 11.89 -8.56 -16.38
CA ASP A 86 12.22 -9.62 -15.44
C ASP A 86 12.88 -10.83 -16.14
N ILE A 87 12.38 -11.21 -17.32
CA ILE A 87 12.99 -12.26 -18.15
C ILE A 87 14.35 -11.82 -18.68
N ALA A 88 14.46 -10.59 -19.19
CA ALA A 88 15.72 -10.05 -19.70
C ALA A 88 16.81 -10.00 -18.61
N ARG A 89 16.45 -9.65 -17.38
CA ARG A 89 17.34 -9.67 -16.21
C ARG A 89 17.77 -11.10 -15.83
N ARG A 90 16.88 -12.11 -16.01
CA ARG A 90 17.17 -13.52 -15.72
C ARG A 90 18.10 -14.14 -16.79
N GLY A 91 17.96 -13.75 -18.06
CA GLY A 91 18.74 -14.31 -19.19
C GLY A 91 20.19 -13.85 -19.28
N GLY A 92 20.57 -12.76 -18.59
CA GLY A 92 21.85 -12.09 -18.80
C GLY A 92 22.93 -12.27 -17.74
N ARG A 93 22.65 -12.85 -16.56
CA ARG A 93 23.64 -12.97 -15.48
C ARG A 93 23.50 -14.28 -14.69
N ARG A 94 24.47 -15.19 -14.83
CA ARG A 94 24.80 -16.16 -13.76
C ARG A 94 25.14 -15.36 -12.50
N GLY A 95 24.24 -15.38 -11.47
CA GLY A 95 24.38 -14.63 -10.23
C GLY A 95 23.42 -13.44 -10.06
N ALA A 96 22.42 -13.26 -10.94
CA ALA A 96 21.37 -12.26 -10.74
C ALA A 96 20.55 -12.59 -9.48
N ARG A 97 20.46 -11.62 -8.56
CA ARG A 97 19.62 -11.74 -7.36
C ARG A 97 18.17 -11.88 -7.75
N GLU A 98 17.44 -12.74 -7.05
CA GLU A 98 15.99 -12.87 -7.23
C GLU A 98 15.27 -11.74 -6.52
N ILE A 99 14.44 -10.99 -7.24
CA ILE A 99 13.64 -9.92 -6.66
C ILE A 99 12.34 -10.51 -6.11
N VAL A 100 12.05 -10.24 -4.84
CA VAL A 100 10.78 -10.53 -4.19
C VAL A 100 10.07 -9.21 -3.86
N ARG A 101 8.84 -9.05 -4.35
CA ARG A 101 8.01 -7.86 -4.16
C ARG A 101 7.02 -8.10 -3.03
N ILE A 102 7.19 -7.37 -1.94
CA ILE A 102 6.29 -7.43 -0.77
C ILE A 102 5.40 -6.20 -0.80
N ARG A 103 4.10 -6.39 -0.86
CA ARG A 103 3.11 -5.33 -0.69
C ARG A 103 2.54 -5.38 0.73
N THR A 104 2.52 -4.25 1.42
CA THR A 104 2.09 -4.16 2.81
C THR A 104 1.55 -2.76 3.12
N PRO A 105 0.71 -2.59 4.17
CA PRO A 105 0.31 -1.27 4.63
C PRO A 105 1.52 -0.38 4.96
N PRO A 106 1.47 0.94 4.67
CA PRO A 106 2.61 1.85 4.81
C PRO A 106 3.22 1.87 6.21
N SER A 107 2.38 1.92 7.25
CA SER A 107 2.86 1.94 8.63
C SER A 107 3.50 0.62 9.05
N LEU A 108 2.95 -0.52 8.60
CA LEU A 108 3.56 -1.82 8.84
C LEU A 108 4.90 -1.96 8.10
N ALA A 109 4.98 -1.45 6.87
CA ALA A 109 6.24 -1.41 6.12
C ALA A 109 7.33 -0.73 6.94
N SER A 110 7.10 0.52 7.37
CA SER A 110 8.10 1.35 8.04
C SER A 110 8.43 0.88 9.46
N ARG A 111 7.42 0.44 10.22
CA ARG A 111 7.56 0.19 11.65
C ARG A 111 7.83 -1.28 11.99
N TRP A 112 7.48 -2.21 11.11
CA TRP A 112 7.62 -3.65 11.38
C TRP A 112 8.51 -4.38 10.37
N VAL A 113 8.27 -4.21 9.06
CA VAL A 113 9.00 -4.95 8.01
C VAL A 113 10.43 -4.44 7.89
N VAL A 114 10.60 -3.14 7.60
CA VAL A 114 11.92 -2.52 7.33
C VAL A 114 12.93 -2.76 8.45
N PRO A 115 12.61 -2.63 9.75
CA PRO A 115 13.58 -2.90 10.83
C PRO A 115 14.08 -4.35 10.88
N ARG A 116 13.36 -5.31 10.27
CA ARG A 116 13.69 -6.74 10.24
C ARG A 116 14.46 -7.17 8.99
N LEU A 117 14.38 -6.38 7.91
CA LEU A 117 15.05 -6.70 6.64
C LEU A 117 16.56 -6.94 6.74
N PRO A 118 17.35 -6.19 7.55
CA PRO A 118 18.80 -6.42 7.63
C PRO A 118 19.17 -7.85 7.97
N LYS A 119 18.43 -8.48 8.91
CA LYS A 119 18.67 -9.88 9.31
C LYS A 119 18.32 -10.86 8.20
N PHE A 120 17.24 -10.60 7.46
CA PHE A 120 16.83 -11.40 6.31
C PHE A 120 17.88 -11.34 5.19
N LEU A 121 18.26 -10.14 4.78
CA LEU A 121 19.21 -9.92 3.68
C LEU A 121 20.60 -10.48 3.99
N ALA A 122 21.03 -10.44 5.25
CA ALA A 122 22.29 -11.07 5.67
C ALA A 122 22.27 -12.60 5.52
N ARG A 123 21.10 -13.25 5.74
CA ARG A 123 20.92 -14.70 5.58
C ARG A 123 20.68 -15.13 4.14
N HIS A 124 20.14 -14.23 3.30
CA HIS A 124 19.72 -14.51 1.94
C HIS A 124 20.32 -13.49 0.94
N PRO A 125 21.66 -13.48 0.75
CA PRO A 125 22.34 -12.45 -0.06
C PRO A 125 22.01 -12.51 -1.54
N THR A 126 21.35 -13.58 -2.00
CA THR A 126 20.89 -13.76 -3.39
C THR A 126 19.47 -13.24 -3.64
N ILE A 127 18.79 -12.76 -2.59
CA ILE A 127 17.42 -12.24 -2.67
C ILE A 127 17.44 -10.72 -2.49
N ASP A 128 16.87 -10.01 -3.44
CA ASP A 128 16.57 -8.58 -3.33
C ASP A 128 15.10 -8.39 -2.94
N ILE A 129 14.83 -7.58 -1.92
CA ILE A 129 13.47 -7.27 -1.48
C ILE A 129 13.06 -5.88 -1.97
N GLN A 130 11.88 -5.82 -2.59
CA GLN A 130 11.18 -4.58 -2.91
C GLN A 130 9.92 -4.49 -2.05
N VAL A 131 9.85 -3.48 -1.18
CA VAL A 131 8.68 -3.23 -0.34
C VAL A 131 7.85 -2.12 -0.97
N ASN A 132 6.65 -2.45 -1.38
CA ASN A 132 5.67 -1.52 -1.93
C ASN A 132 4.56 -1.29 -0.88
N ALA A 133 4.33 -0.04 -0.54
CA ALA A 133 3.36 0.36 0.47
C ALA A 133 2.40 1.44 -0.07
N PRO A 134 1.54 1.09 -1.05
CA PRO A 134 0.64 2.05 -1.66
C PRO A 134 -0.48 2.46 -0.70
N PHE A 135 -0.87 3.74 -0.74
CA PHE A 135 -2.02 4.26 0.02
C PHE A 135 -3.36 3.78 -0.51
N VAL A 136 -3.45 3.49 -1.80
CA VAL A 136 -4.65 3.01 -2.47
C VAL A 136 -4.29 1.74 -3.21
N HIS A 137 -5.17 0.74 -3.14
CA HIS A 137 -5.05 -0.46 -3.96
C HIS A 137 -5.09 -0.05 -5.44
N GLN A 138 -3.94 0.09 -6.07
CA GLN A 138 -3.85 0.17 -7.52
C GLN A 138 -4.00 -1.25 -8.06
N GLN A 139 -5.07 -1.47 -8.83
CA GLN A 139 -5.23 -2.69 -9.61
C GLN A 139 -4.07 -2.73 -10.62
N GLY A 140 -3.28 -3.80 -10.59
CA GLY A 140 -2.23 -4.01 -11.59
C GLY A 140 -0.79 -4.02 -11.10
N GLU A 141 -0.50 -3.62 -9.85
CA GLU A 141 0.85 -3.82 -9.30
C GLU A 141 1.06 -5.28 -8.91
N GLU A 142 2.01 -5.94 -9.58
CA GLU A 142 2.43 -7.29 -9.24
C GLU A 142 3.14 -7.29 -7.88
N ALA A 143 2.61 -8.07 -6.93
CA ALA A 143 3.27 -8.40 -5.70
C ALA A 143 3.39 -9.92 -5.58
N ASP A 144 4.55 -10.37 -5.13
CA ASP A 144 4.82 -11.80 -4.87
C ASP A 144 4.24 -12.21 -3.52
N VAL A 145 4.33 -11.31 -2.52
CA VAL A 145 3.81 -11.48 -1.15
C VAL A 145 2.95 -10.28 -0.79
N ILE A 146 1.77 -10.53 -0.24
CA ILE A 146 0.82 -9.48 0.11
C ILE A 146 0.42 -9.61 1.57
N VAL A 147 0.74 -8.58 2.35
CA VAL A 147 0.18 -8.37 3.69
C VAL A 147 -0.93 -7.34 3.59
N THR A 148 -2.07 -7.65 4.18
CA THR A 148 -3.23 -6.75 4.21
C THR A 148 -3.67 -6.47 5.64
N TYR A 149 -4.50 -5.45 5.82
CA TYR A 149 -5.01 -5.00 7.11
C TYR A 149 -6.53 -4.96 7.13
N GLY A 150 -7.12 -5.24 8.27
CA GLY A 150 -8.56 -5.16 8.51
C GLY A 150 -9.11 -6.31 9.33
N SER A 151 -10.43 -6.30 9.53
CA SER A 151 -11.11 -7.27 10.39
C SER A 151 -11.09 -8.71 9.86
N ALA A 152 -11.21 -9.67 10.77
CA ALA A 152 -11.32 -11.09 10.45
C ALA A 152 -12.46 -11.38 9.48
N ALA A 153 -13.63 -10.72 9.63
CA ALA A 153 -14.77 -10.89 8.74
C ALA A 153 -14.45 -10.65 7.27
N ARG A 154 -13.45 -9.80 6.99
CA ARG A 154 -13.01 -9.48 5.62
C ARG A 154 -12.03 -10.50 5.06
N TRP A 155 -11.14 -11.07 5.88
CA TRP A 155 -9.95 -11.75 5.39
C TRP A 155 -9.85 -13.23 5.79
N GLN A 156 -10.49 -13.68 6.88
CA GLN A 156 -10.32 -15.03 7.41
C GLN A 156 -10.64 -16.17 6.43
N ALA A 157 -11.48 -15.90 5.40
CA ALA A 157 -11.81 -16.90 4.39
C ALA A 157 -10.77 -17.03 3.28
N THR A 158 -9.89 -16.01 3.10
CA THR A 158 -9.00 -15.90 1.94
C THR A 158 -7.54 -15.66 2.30
N ALA A 159 -7.21 -15.44 3.57
CA ALA A 159 -5.88 -15.12 4.05
C ALA A 159 -5.55 -15.81 5.36
N VAL A 160 -4.25 -15.96 5.65
CA VAL A 160 -3.74 -16.52 6.89
C VAL A 160 -3.59 -15.40 7.93
N PRO A 161 -4.01 -15.58 9.21
CA PRO A 161 -3.69 -14.65 10.28
C PRO A 161 -2.17 -14.44 10.35
N PHE A 162 -1.74 -13.17 10.36
CA PHE A 162 -0.33 -12.83 10.32
C PHE A 162 0.14 -12.16 11.61
N LEU A 163 -0.52 -11.07 12.02
CA LEU A 163 -0.24 -10.41 13.28
C LEU A 163 -1.56 -10.05 13.97
N SER A 164 -1.59 -10.29 15.28
CA SER A 164 -2.60 -9.75 16.18
C SER A 164 -2.02 -8.51 16.86
N GLU A 165 -2.83 -7.46 16.97
CA GLU A 165 -2.43 -6.22 17.62
C GLU A 165 -3.30 -5.92 18.83
N THR A 166 -2.73 -5.19 19.78
CA THR A 166 -3.46 -4.58 20.90
C THR A 166 -3.48 -3.08 20.71
N THR A 167 -4.65 -2.55 20.38
CA THR A 167 -4.86 -1.11 20.19
C THR A 167 -5.28 -0.47 21.50
N GLN A 168 -4.54 0.55 21.94
CA GLN A 168 -4.76 1.24 23.23
C GLN A 168 -4.39 2.72 23.12
N PRO A 169 -4.90 3.58 24.04
CA PRO A 169 -4.47 4.96 24.12
C PRO A 169 -2.98 5.07 24.45
N LEU A 170 -2.28 5.93 23.71
CA LEU A 170 -0.86 6.22 23.89
C LEU A 170 -0.64 7.73 23.81
N CYS A 171 0.35 8.24 24.53
CA CYS A 171 0.76 9.64 24.46
C CYS A 171 2.23 9.82 24.83
N ALA A 172 2.78 11.00 24.56
CA ALA A 172 4.06 11.40 25.13
C ALA A 172 3.95 11.54 26.66
N PRO A 173 4.98 11.09 27.44
CA PRO A 173 4.94 11.16 28.92
C PRO A 173 4.63 12.54 29.48
N ALA A 174 5.06 13.61 28.80
CA ALA A 174 4.81 14.99 29.20
C ALA A 174 3.33 15.34 29.34
N LEU A 175 2.44 14.71 28.55
CA LEU A 175 1.00 14.95 28.66
C LEU A 175 0.38 14.40 29.95
N LEU A 176 1.01 13.42 30.57
CA LEU A 176 0.57 12.87 31.86
C LEU A 176 1.14 13.64 33.06
N ALA A 177 2.20 14.42 32.86
CA ALA A 177 2.88 15.15 33.93
C ALA A 177 1.98 16.19 34.61
N SER A 178 0.96 16.74 33.90
CA SER A 178 -0.02 17.67 34.44
C SER A 178 -0.99 17.04 35.46
N GLY A 179 -1.08 15.70 35.48
CA GLY A 179 -2.04 14.97 36.34
C GLY A 179 -3.50 15.14 35.95
N GLN A 180 -3.80 15.73 34.80
CA GLN A 180 -5.16 15.97 34.30
C GLN A 180 -5.84 14.71 33.76
N VAL A 181 -5.08 13.67 33.42
CA VAL A 181 -5.59 12.42 32.88
C VAL A 181 -5.34 11.30 33.89
N ARG A 182 -6.40 10.86 34.57
CA ARG A 182 -6.38 9.78 35.57
C ARG A 182 -7.37 8.68 35.27
N THR A 183 -8.44 8.99 34.57
CA THR A 183 -9.50 8.07 34.16
C THR A 183 -9.75 8.14 32.65
N PRO A 184 -10.35 7.13 32.04
CA PRO A 184 -10.74 7.17 30.63
C PRO A 184 -11.62 8.37 30.26
N ASP A 185 -12.50 8.83 31.16
CA ASP A 185 -13.37 10.01 30.96
C ASP A 185 -12.57 11.30 30.75
N ASP A 186 -11.41 11.43 31.39
CA ASP A 186 -10.58 12.63 31.26
C ASP A 186 -10.07 12.85 29.83
N LEU A 187 -10.02 11.79 29.00
CA LEU A 187 -9.66 11.91 27.60
C LEU A 187 -10.69 12.66 26.76
N LEU A 188 -11.95 12.76 27.20
CA LEU A 188 -12.99 13.51 26.48
C LEU A 188 -12.67 15.02 26.37
N GLY A 189 -11.84 15.54 27.27
CA GLY A 189 -11.35 16.92 27.25
C GLY A 189 -10.01 17.12 26.57
N GLN A 190 -9.38 16.04 26.05
CA GLN A 190 -8.04 16.07 25.47
C GLN A 190 -8.08 16.08 23.93
N THR A 191 -6.97 16.43 23.33
CA THR A 191 -6.79 16.29 21.88
C THR A 191 -6.66 14.81 21.53
N LEU A 192 -7.65 14.27 20.81
CA LEU A 192 -7.65 12.90 20.33
C LEU A 192 -7.12 12.86 18.87
N ILE A 193 -6.19 11.98 18.63
CA ILE A 193 -5.61 11.74 17.30
C ILE A 193 -6.25 10.47 16.73
N THR A 194 -6.71 10.55 15.49
CA THR A 194 -7.37 9.45 14.78
C THR A 194 -6.63 9.12 13.48
N THR A 195 -6.76 7.86 13.04
CA THR A 195 -6.32 7.41 11.72
C THR A 195 -7.50 6.83 10.94
N LYS A 196 -7.42 6.83 9.62
CA LYS A 196 -8.53 6.40 8.77
C LYS A 196 -8.77 4.89 8.80
N LEU A 197 -7.70 4.12 8.93
CA LEU A 197 -7.73 2.65 8.75
C LEU A 197 -7.52 1.89 10.06
N ASN A 198 -7.59 2.55 11.21
CA ASN A 198 -7.51 1.83 12.49
C ASN A 198 -8.70 0.88 12.63
N ALA A 199 -8.45 -0.37 13.02
CA ALA A 199 -9.49 -1.38 13.23
C ALA A 199 -10.33 -1.11 14.47
N VAL A 200 -9.81 -0.32 15.42
CA VAL A 200 -10.49 0.12 16.64
C VAL A 200 -10.66 1.62 16.60
N SER A 201 -11.87 2.10 16.72
CA SER A 201 -12.16 3.53 16.85
C SER A 201 -12.06 4.00 18.33
N TRP A 202 -11.98 5.32 18.53
CA TRP A 202 -12.11 5.90 19.86
C TRP A 202 -13.47 5.56 20.50
N GLU A 203 -14.52 5.52 19.68
CA GLU A 203 -15.87 5.13 20.10
C GLU A 203 -15.89 3.70 20.65
N ASP A 204 -15.27 2.74 19.96
CA ASP A 204 -15.18 1.33 20.41
C ASP A 204 -14.41 1.24 21.72
N TRP A 205 -13.31 1.99 21.84
CA TRP A 205 -12.49 1.98 23.04
C TRP A 205 -13.23 2.59 24.23
N PHE A 206 -13.84 3.76 24.07
CA PHE A 206 -14.62 4.41 25.11
C PHE A 206 -15.81 3.55 25.56
N GLN A 207 -16.52 2.94 24.61
CA GLN A 207 -17.61 2.01 24.91
C GLN A 207 -17.13 0.85 25.79
N LYS A 208 -15.97 0.26 25.45
CA LYS A 208 -15.36 -0.80 26.27
C LYS A 208 -15.01 -0.33 27.68
N GLN A 209 -14.64 0.93 27.85
CA GLN A 209 -14.33 1.50 29.16
C GLN A 209 -15.59 2.01 29.92
N GLY A 210 -16.79 1.88 29.35
CA GLY A 210 -18.03 2.37 29.95
C GLY A 210 -18.20 3.90 29.91
N VAL A 211 -17.43 4.59 29.09
CA VAL A 211 -17.46 6.06 28.94
C VAL A 211 -18.53 6.47 27.93
N ARG A 212 -19.34 7.45 28.29
CA ARG A 212 -20.39 7.99 27.41
C ARG A 212 -19.82 9.11 26.54
N LEU A 213 -20.09 9.04 25.22
CA LEU A 213 -19.57 9.98 24.22
C LEU A 213 -20.42 11.26 24.02
N ASP A 214 -21.44 11.48 24.85
CA ASP A 214 -22.28 12.66 24.79
C ASP A 214 -21.55 13.98 25.19
N ARG A 215 -20.29 13.87 25.59
CA ARG A 215 -19.45 14.97 26.12
C ARG A 215 -18.11 15.14 25.41
N LEU A 216 -17.95 14.66 24.18
CA LEU A 216 -16.69 14.90 23.45
C LEU A 216 -16.49 16.41 23.23
N LEU A 217 -15.55 17.00 23.97
CA LEU A 217 -15.34 18.45 24.02
C LEU A 217 -14.41 18.96 22.93
N THR A 218 -13.65 18.06 22.30
CA THR A 218 -12.64 18.42 21.28
C THR A 218 -12.92 17.70 19.96
N ARG A 219 -12.58 18.38 18.85
CA ARG A 219 -12.62 17.71 17.54
C ARG A 219 -11.36 16.86 17.38
N PRO A 220 -11.49 15.60 16.96
CA PRO A 220 -10.32 14.76 16.71
C PRO A 220 -9.49 15.30 15.54
N ILE A 221 -8.17 15.26 15.70
CA ILE A 221 -7.23 15.54 14.62
C ILE A 221 -6.97 14.23 13.89
N ARG A 222 -7.03 14.25 12.56
CA ARG A 222 -6.87 13.05 11.73
C ARG A 222 -5.58 13.09 10.96
N PHE A 223 -4.85 11.99 11.05
CA PHE A 223 -3.67 11.70 10.23
C PHE A 223 -3.85 10.40 9.47
N ASP A 224 -3.23 10.29 8.32
CA ASP A 224 -3.18 9.07 7.51
C ASP A 224 -1.91 9.11 6.66
N PRO A 225 -1.05 8.09 6.77
CA PRO A 225 -1.18 6.83 7.53
C PRO A 225 -0.80 6.95 9.02
N SER A 226 -1.01 5.85 9.79
CA SER A 226 -0.77 5.76 11.25
C SER A 226 0.60 6.24 11.71
N HIS A 227 1.67 6.06 10.95
CA HIS A 227 3.01 6.52 11.37
C HIS A 227 3.07 8.04 11.55
N LEU A 228 2.30 8.84 10.77
CA LEU A 228 2.20 10.29 10.98
C LEU A 228 1.47 10.63 12.27
N ALA A 229 0.44 9.86 12.61
CA ALA A 229 -0.28 10.01 13.88
C ALA A 229 0.63 9.67 15.07
N ILE A 230 1.44 8.62 14.96
CA ILE A 230 2.45 8.24 15.97
C ILE A 230 3.45 9.38 16.15
N ASP A 231 3.96 9.97 15.07
CA ASP A 231 4.92 11.09 15.13
C ASP A 231 4.28 12.34 15.77
N ALA A 232 3.00 12.62 15.49
CA ALA A 232 2.26 13.69 16.14
C ALA A 232 2.10 13.47 17.67
N ALA A 233 1.81 12.22 18.08
CA ALA A 233 1.72 11.87 19.51
C ALA A 233 3.08 11.96 20.21
N LEU A 234 4.17 11.55 19.56
CA LEU A 234 5.54 11.73 20.04
C LEU A 234 5.90 13.21 20.24
N GLY A 235 5.39 14.07 19.37
CA GLY A 235 5.52 15.53 19.48
C GLY A 235 4.65 16.16 20.58
N GLY A 236 3.87 15.37 21.32
CA GLY A 236 3.02 15.85 22.40
C GLY A 236 1.73 16.53 21.94
N LEU A 237 1.29 16.32 20.68
CA LEU A 237 0.08 16.95 20.15
C LEU A 237 -1.19 16.46 20.84
N GLY A 238 -1.23 15.21 21.33
CA GLY A 238 -2.40 14.63 21.96
C GLY A 238 -2.27 13.13 22.20
N PHE A 239 -3.42 12.50 22.40
CA PHE A 239 -3.56 11.06 22.64
C PHE A 239 -3.92 10.36 21.34
N ILE A 240 -3.18 9.30 21.02
CA ILE A 240 -3.44 8.44 19.87
C ILE A 240 -4.02 7.11 20.35
N LEU A 241 -4.98 6.56 19.62
CA LEU A 241 -5.42 5.19 19.80
C LEU A 241 -4.67 4.33 18.75
N GLU A 242 -3.68 3.56 19.19
CA GLU A 242 -2.77 2.91 18.24
C GLU A 242 -2.28 1.53 18.72
N SER A 243 -1.78 0.77 17.77
CA SER A 243 -1.30 -0.59 17.87
C SER A 243 0.05 -0.70 18.59
N ASP A 244 0.19 -1.68 19.47
CA ASP A 244 1.45 -2.08 20.09
C ASP A 244 2.48 -2.57 19.05
N ILE A 245 2.03 -3.14 17.92
CA ILE A 245 2.89 -3.58 16.81
C ILE A 245 3.61 -2.39 16.19
N LEU A 246 2.89 -1.29 15.93
CA LEU A 246 3.42 -0.11 15.26
C LEU A 246 4.19 0.82 16.21
N THR A 247 3.96 0.72 17.51
CA THR A 247 4.54 1.59 18.55
C THR A 247 5.53 0.89 19.46
N ARG A 248 5.89 -0.37 19.18
CA ARG A 248 6.78 -1.18 20.02
C ARG A 248 8.10 -0.49 20.38
N THR A 249 8.73 0.15 19.40
CA THR A 249 10.01 0.87 19.61
C THR A 249 9.85 2.06 20.53
N GLU A 250 8.78 2.82 20.36
CA GLU A 250 8.48 4.02 21.14
C GLU A 250 8.08 3.68 22.56
N LEU A 251 7.28 2.64 22.75
CA LEU A 251 6.90 2.11 24.06
C LEU A 251 8.13 1.54 24.81
N GLY A 252 8.95 0.74 24.13
CA GLY A 252 10.16 0.17 24.72
C GLY A 252 11.22 1.22 25.10
N ALA A 253 11.25 2.35 24.38
CA ALA A 253 12.11 3.48 24.68
C ALA A 253 11.50 4.51 25.67
N GLY A 254 10.28 4.28 26.13
CA GLY A 254 9.55 5.20 27.02
C GLY A 254 9.19 6.54 26.38
N ARG A 255 9.25 6.66 25.05
CA ARG A 255 8.89 7.88 24.31
C ARG A 255 7.37 8.03 24.15
N LEU A 256 6.66 6.91 24.12
CA LEU A 256 5.21 6.82 24.31
C LEU A 256 4.93 5.98 25.54
N VAL A 257 3.84 6.30 26.20
CA VAL A 257 3.34 5.56 27.38
C VAL A 257 1.83 5.31 27.21
N ALA A 258 1.35 4.22 27.80
CA ALA A 258 -0.06 3.91 27.88
C ALA A 258 -0.61 4.50 29.19
N PRO A 259 -1.52 5.50 29.16
CA PRO A 259 -2.10 6.08 30.36
C PRO A 259 -2.96 5.09 31.13
N PHE A 260 -3.52 4.09 30.44
CA PHE A 260 -4.41 3.07 31.02
C PHE A 260 -3.91 1.66 30.65
N PRO A 261 -2.90 1.12 31.34
CA PRO A 261 -2.39 -0.22 31.06
C PRO A 261 -3.50 -1.28 31.17
N GLY A 262 -3.57 -2.20 30.20
CA GLY A 262 -4.59 -3.25 30.17
C GLY A 262 -5.94 -2.83 29.58
N SER A 263 -6.14 -1.57 29.19
CA SER A 263 -7.39 -1.09 28.57
C SER A 263 -7.50 -1.42 27.08
N GLY A 264 -6.46 -1.98 26.47
CA GLY A 264 -6.36 -2.23 25.03
C GLY A 264 -7.40 -3.23 24.52
N ILE A 265 -7.67 -3.15 23.22
CA ILE A 265 -8.51 -4.09 22.46
C ILE A 265 -7.61 -4.90 21.58
N SER A 266 -7.59 -6.23 21.79
CA SER A 266 -6.74 -7.15 21.02
C SER A 266 -7.56 -7.85 19.96
N MET A 267 -7.02 -7.90 18.72
CA MET A 267 -7.64 -8.61 17.61
C MET A 267 -6.62 -8.98 16.53
N PRO A 268 -6.87 -10.03 15.73
CA PRO A 268 -6.16 -10.26 14.49
C PRO A 268 -6.47 -9.14 13.50
N SER A 269 -5.46 -8.40 13.06
CA SER A 269 -5.65 -7.23 12.20
C SER A 269 -4.82 -7.27 10.93
N TYR A 270 -3.72 -8.01 10.92
CA TYR A 270 -2.90 -8.21 9.73
C TYR A 270 -3.03 -9.62 9.20
N TRP A 271 -3.11 -9.73 7.87
CA TRP A 271 -3.40 -10.98 7.18
C TRP A 271 -2.42 -11.15 6.02
N LEU A 272 -1.89 -12.35 5.87
CA LEU A 272 -0.99 -12.72 4.79
C LEU A 272 -1.79 -13.51 3.75
N LEU A 273 -1.84 -13.01 2.52
CA LEU A 273 -2.50 -13.71 1.43
C LEU A 273 -1.71 -14.95 1.05
N PRO A 274 -2.36 -16.09 0.77
CA PRO A 274 -1.67 -17.30 0.33
C PRO A 274 -0.92 -17.05 -0.98
N LEU A 275 0.20 -17.72 -1.14
CA LEU A 275 0.93 -17.68 -2.41
C LEU A 275 0.07 -18.25 -3.54
N LYS A 276 0.19 -17.67 -4.73
CA LYS A 276 -0.53 -18.16 -5.92
C LYS A 276 -0.20 -19.62 -6.18
N GLN A 277 -1.22 -20.45 -6.36
CA GLN A 277 -1.06 -21.85 -6.76
C GLN A 277 -0.41 -21.93 -8.14
N GLY A 278 0.59 -22.81 -8.32
CA GLY A 278 1.25 -23.01 -9.62
C GLY A 278 2.75 -22.75 -9.64
N GLY A 279 3.46 -22.90 -8.51
CA GLY A 279 4.92 -22.88 -8.45
C GLY A 279 5.48 -21.49 -8.09
N ALA A 280 5.25 -21.05 -6.85
CA ALA A 280 5.95 -19.88 -6.32
C ALA A 280 7.49 -20.10 -6.39
N ARG A 281 8.24 -19.07 -6.81
CA ARG A 281 9.70 -19.10 -6.84
C ARG A 281 10.26 -19.36 -5.44
N SER A 282 11.37 -20.09 -5.34
CA SER A 282 12.01 -20.43 -4.06
C SER A 282 12.26 -19.21 -3.17
N ALA A 283 12.73 -18.10 -3.78
CA ALA A 283 12.95 -16.84 -3.05
C ALA A 283 11.64 -16.25 -2.47
N VAL A 284 10.51 -16.41 -3.17
CA VAL A 284 9.19 -15.94 -2.71
C VAL A 284 8.73 -16.77 -1.52
N VAL A 285 8.87 -18.09 -1.59
CA VAL A 285 8.57 -19.00 -0.46
C VAL A 285 9.44 -18.65 0.74
N THR A 286 10.75 -18.47 0.54
CA THR A 286 11.69 -18.09 1.59
C THR A 286 11.29 -16.77 2.28
N ALA A 287 10.89 -15.76 1.52
CA ALA A 287 10.45 -14.48 2.08
C ALA A 287 9.10 -14.59 2.81
N TYR A 288 8.19 -15.40 2.28
CA TYR A 288 6.89 -15.67 2.89
C TYR A 288 7.04 -16.37 4.24
N ASP A 289 7.84 -17.45 4.29
CA ASP A 289 8.10 -18.21 5.51
C ASP A 289 8.86 -17.38 6.55
N TRP A 290 9.79 -16.53 6.10
CA TRP A 290 10.46 -15.57 6.98
C TRP A 290 9.48 -14.61 7.64
N LEU A 291 8.53 -14.04 6.89
CA LEU A 291 7.51 -13.16 7.48
C LEU A 291 6.70 -13.88 8.56
N LEU A 292 6.27 -15.13 8.30
CA LEU A 292 5.53 -15.94 9.28
C LEU A 292 6.36 -16.24 10.52
N ALA A 293 7.64 -16.58 10.35
CA ALA A 293 8.54 -16.86 11.47
C ALA A 293 8.78 -15.61 12.34
N GLU A 294 8.97 -14.42 11.71
CA GLU A 294 9.12 -13.14 12.44
C GLU A 294 7.83 -12.76 13.19
N ALA A 295 6.66 -13.06 12.62
CA ALA A 295 5.37 -12.83 13.28
C ALA A 295 5.22 -13.73 14.52
N GLY A 296 5.57 -15.01 14.43
CA GLY A 296 5.51 -15.96 15.56
C GLY A 296 6.48 -15.61 16.70
N SER A 297 7.57 -14.90 16.41
CA SER A 297 8.49 -14.40 17.44
C SER A 297 8.02 -13.13 18.15
N CYS A 298 6.89 -12.57 17.74
CA CYS A 298 6.29 -11.35 18.30
C CYS A 298 5.10 -11.63 19.23
N ALA A 299 4.64 -12.90 19.29
CA ALA A 299 3.53 -13.35 20.12
C ALA A 299 3.90 -13.51 21.61
#